data_f3c17e91497864e89adfab859cc2683d
#
_entry.id   f3c17e91497864e89adfab859cc2683d
#
_cell.length_a   1.000
_cell.length_b   1.000
_cell.length_c   1.000
_cell.angle_alpha   90.00
_cell.angle_beta   90.00
_cell.angle_gamma   90.00
#
_symmetry.space_group_name_H-M   'P 1'
#
loop_
_entity.id
_entity.type
_entity.pdbx_description
1 polymer ?
#
loop_
_entity_poly.entity_id
_entity_poly.type
_entity_poly.pdbx_seq_one_letter_code
_entity_poly.pdbx_strand_id
1 'polypeptide(L)'
;MIGNTVELDDGRGILYPRRLPTFHREPAPTGLDDLIRWLWIPRWSLPEGFVSRQEILPFPASNLVVEPDGVTLAGPATRVSHRDLSGSGWAVGALLRPAALAHLHSDPRLIQDDQLVLDEPDLHLAVANAMSRAEERAGRQCAARELGQWAAARLPAPSQDGALANAMEDLIASDRTIVRVPQVAERLRISVRGVQRLAQRFIGLAPLAVIRRYRLQEAARRLREEPDLTVAHVAADLGYSDHAHLSADFRRVLGFAPSSYRHSLGAHDRP
;
A
#
# COMPACT_ATOMS: atom_id res chain seq x y z
N MET A 1 12.53 2.79 29.97
CA MET A 1 11.25 2.29 29.47
C MET A 1 11.48 1.85 28.03
N ILE A 2 11.49 0.55 27.78
CA ILE A 2 11.71 -0.03 26.44
C ILE A 2 10.36 0.08 25.74
N GLY A 3 10.26 1.01 24.77
CA GLY A 3 9.09 1.15 23.93
C GLY A 3 8.87 -0.13 23.14
N ASN A 4 7.77 -0.80 23.39
CA ASN A 4 7.29 -1.95 22.63
C ASN A 4 6.96 -1.44 21.21
N THR A 5 7.85 -1.68 20.25
CA THR A 5 7.59 -1.44 18.83
C THR A 5 6.53 -2.46 18.44
N VAL A 6 5.28 -2.03 18.35
CA VAL A 6 4.20 -2.82 17.76
C VAL A 6 4.58 -2.99 16.30
N GLU A 7 5.05 -4.17 15.90
CA GLU A 7 5.10 -4.55 14.50
C GLU A 7 3.67 -4.48 13.98
N LEU A 8 3.41 -3.51 13.11
CA LEU A 8 2.13 -3.40 12.41
C LEU A 8 2.04 -4.55 11.41
N ASP A 9 1.58 -5.70 11.88
CA ASP A 9 1.33 -6.89 11.07
C ASP A 9 0.01 -6.71 10.27
N ASP A 10 -0.08 -5.62 9.52
CA ASP A 10 -1.12 -5.46 8.52
C ASP A 10 -0.59 -6.01 7.19
N GLY A 11 -0.80 -7.30 6.95
CA GLY A 11 -0.39 -8.00 5.72
C GLY A 11 -1.01 -7.48 4.43
N ARG A 12 -1.70 -6.32 4.45
CA ARG A 12 -2.27 -5.68 3.25
C ARG A 12 -1.16 -5.19 2.32
N GLY A 13 -1.39 -5.27 1.03
CA GLY A 13 -0.45 -4.81 0.00
C GLY A 13 0.59 -5.86 -0.42
N ILE A 14 0.69 -7.00 0.26
CA ILE A 14 1.61 -8.09 -0.08
C ILE A 14 0.80 -9.35 -0.35
N LEU A 15 0.95 -9.94 -1.54
CA LEU A 15 0.29 -11.21 -1.87
C LEU A 15 0.98 -12.41 -1.21
N TYR A 16 2.30 -12.45 -1.27
CA TYR A 16 3.10 -13.58 -0.80
C TYR A 16 4.21 -13.12 0.17
N PRO A 17 3.89 -12.78 1.42
CA PRO A 17 4.88 -12.26 2.37
C PRO A 17 6.03 -13.25 2.64
N ARG A 18 5.79 -14.55 2.57
CA ARG A 18 6.82 -15.60 2.75
C ARG A 18 7.85 -15.68 1.61
N ARG A 19 7.60 -15.04 0.47
CA ARG A 19 8.55 -14.96 -0.66
C ARG A 19 9.50 -13.77 -0.55
N LEU A 20 9.28 -12.87 0.37
CA LEU A 20 10.14 -11.70 0.57
C LEU A 20 11.34 -12.11 1.42
N PRO A 21 12.57 -11.74 1.02
CA PRO A 21 13.78 -12.05 1.81
C PRO A 21 13.74 -11.42 3.20
N THR A 22 13.40 -10.12 3.28
CA THR A 22 13.04 -9.40 4.51
C THR A 22 12.06 -8.30 4.15
N PHE A 23 11.10 -8.05 5.02
CA PHE A 23 10.14 -6.96 4.84
C PHE A 23 9.74 -6.41 6.21
N HIS A 24 9.99 -5.13 6.42
CA HIS A 24 9.65 -4.46 7.67
C HIS A 24 8.66 -3.36 7.40
N ARG A 25 7.69 -3.21 8.30
CA ARG A 25 6.81 -2.06 8.37
C ARG A 25 7.14 -1.24 9.61
N GLU A 26 7.20 0.05 9.41
CA GLU A 26 7.38 1.01 10.49
C GLU A 26 6.16 1.94 10.51
N PRO A 27 5.70 2.37 11.69
CA PRO A 27 4.62 3.34 11.79
C PRO A 27 5.01 4.65 11.08
N ALA A 28 4.01 5.47 10.79
CA ALA A 28 4.28 6.84 10.35
C ALA A 28 5.20 7.54 11.35
N PRO A 29 6.17 8.33 10.90
CA PRO A 29 6.96 9.17 11.80
C PRO A 29 6.06 10.12 12.59
N THR A 30 6.42 10.38 13.84
CA THR A 30 5.62 11.19 14.76
C THR A 30 5.20 12.53 14.13
N GLY A 31 3.91 12.82 14.15
CA GLY A 31 3.34 14.04 13.59
C GLY A 31 3.09 14.02 12.08
N LEU A 32 3.31 12.89 11.43
CA LEU A 32 3.06 12.71 9.99
C LEU A 32 1.93 11.71 9.67
N ASP A 33 1.14 11.31 10.67
CA ASP A 33 0.05 10.34 10.53
C ASP A 33 -1.04 10.79 9.52
N ASP A 34 -1.17 12.09 9.33
CA ASP A 34 -2.08 12.68 8.33
C ASP A 34 -1.51 12.72 6.91
N LEU A 35 -0.22 12.42 6.73
CA LEU A 35 0.48 12.48 5.46
C LEU A 35 1.04 11.11 5.03
N ILE A 36 1.45 10.28 5.98
CA ILE A 36 2.02 8.95 5.76
C ILE A 36 1.20 7.96 6.58
N ARG A 37 0.79 6.85 5.96
CA ARG A 37 0.07 5.78 6.66
C ARG A 37 1.03 4.86 7.41
N TRP A 38 2.09 4.42 6.74
CA TRP A 38 3.22 3.66 7.28
C TRP A 38 4.40 3.72 6.30
N LEU A 39 5.56 3.31 6.80
CA LEU A 39 6.73 3.05 5.98
C LEU A 39 6.87 1.54 5.75
N TRP A 40 7.50 1.15 4.64
CA TRP A 40 7.81 -0.22 4.32
C TRP A 40 9.24 -0.31 3.76
N ILE A 41 10.01 -1.29 4.28
CA ILE A 41 11.45 -1.38 4.02
C ILE A 41 11.81 -2.85 3.74
N PRO A 42 11.80 -3.31 2.47
CA PRO A 42 12.38 -4.57 2.07
C PRO A 42 13.90 -4.45 1.89
N ARG A 43 14.58 -5.55 2.16
CA ARG A 43 15.98 -5.75 1.81
C ARG A 43 16.15 -7.17 1.28
N TRP A 44 16.94 -7.33 0.23
CA TRP A 44 17.20 -8.63 -0.37
C TRP A 44 18.67 -8.84 -0.70
N SER A 45 19.10 -10.09 -0.67
CA SER A 45 20.40 -10.55 -1.16
C SER A 45 20.18 -11.93 -1.78
N LEU A 46 20.19 -11.98 -3.10
CA LEU A 46 19.91 -13.17 -3.88
C LEU A 46 21.20 -13.69 -4.51
N PRO A 47 21.35 -15.01 -4.66
CA PRO A 47 22.48 -15.58 -5.39
C PRO A 47 22.60 -15.03 -6.82
N GLU A 48 23.83 -15.03 -7.34
CA GLU A 48 24.07 -14.62 -8.72
C GLU A 48 23.23 -15.44 -9.72
N GLY A 49 22.62 -14.75 -10.69
CA GLY A 49 21.73 -15.37 -11.68
C GLY A 49 20.34 -15.72 -11.19
N PHE A 50 20.06 -15.55 -9.89
CA PHE A 50 18.69 -15.80 -9.37
C PHE A 50 17.84 -14.53 -9.46
N VAL A 51 16.59 -14.70 -9.96
CA VAL A 51 15.58 -13.63 -10.02
C VAL A 51 14.37 -14.05 -9.20
N SER A 52 13.97 -13.22 -8.24
CA SER A 52 12.77 -13.43 -7.45
C SER A 52 11.67 -12.46 -7.90
N ARG A 53 10.62 -12.98 -8.54
CA ARG A 53 9.47 -12.18 -8.95
C ARG A 53 8.52 -11.96 -7.78
N GLN A 54 8.33 -10.70 -7.43
CA GLN A 54 7.39 -10.26 -6.40
C GLN A 54 6.11 -9.75 -7.03
N GLU A 55 4.97 -10.23 -6.56
CA GLU A 55 3.64 -9.76 -6.96
C GLU A 55 3.12 -8.79 -5.90
N ILE A 56 2.80 -7.58 -6.31
CA ILE A 56 2.34 -6.50 -5.44
C ILE A 56 0.85 -6.29 -5.63
N LEU A 57 0.09 -6.52 -4.56
CA LEU A 57 -1.35 -6.28 -4.55
C LEU A 57 -1.64 -4.79 -4.72
N PRO A 58 -2.49 -4.37 -5.67
CA PRO A 58 -2.77 -2.97 -5.89
C PRO A 58 -3.41 -2.34 -4.65
N PHE A 59 -2.75 -1.33 -4.10
CA PHE A 59 -3.26 -0.50 -3.03
C PHE A 59 -3.85 0.78 -3.61
N PRO A 60 -5.01 1.28 -3.12
CA PRO A 60 -5.60 2.50 -3.63
C PRO A 60 -4.94 3.75 -3.03
N ALA A 61 -3.61 3.76 -3.02
CA ALA A 61 -2.77 4.85 -2.52
C ALA A 61 -1.49 4.91 -3.34
N SER A 62 -0.80 6.03 -3.26
CA SER A 62 0.50 6.26 -3.87
C SER A 62 1.62 5.99 -2.88
N ASN A 63 2.82 5.76 -3.39
CA ASN A 63 4.02 5.56 -2.58
C ASN A 63 5.12 6.52 -3.02
N LEU A 64 5.76 7.15 -2.05
CA LEU A 64 7.09 7.72 -2.25
C LEU A 64 8.11 6.62 -1.99
N VAL A 65 8.98 6.34 -2.94
CA VAL A 65 9.93 5.22 -2.86
C VAL A 65 11.34 5.73 -3.10
N VAL A 66 12.25 5.38 -2.20
CA VAL A 66 13.69 5.61 -2.34
C VAL A 66 14.37 4.27 -2.54
N GLU A 67 15.16 4.17 -3.60
CA GLU A 67 15.89 2.98 -4.01
C GLU A 67 17.35 3.34 -4.36
N PRO A 68 18.25 2.36 -4.56
CA PRO A 68 19.63 2.67 -4.97
C PRO A 68 19.76 3.59 -6.18
N ASP A 69 18.78 3.54 -7.10
CA ASP A 69 18.80 4.28 -8.36
C ASP A 69 18.12 5.66 -8.28
N GLY A 70 17.47 6.02 -7.16
CA GLY A 70 16.85 7.32 -7.02
C GLY A 70 15.56 7.34 -6.19
N VAL A 71 14.79 8.40 -6.39
CA VAL A 71 13.50 8.63 -5.71
C VAL A 71 12.37 8.63 -6.74
N THR A 72 11.30 7.91 -6.45
CA THR A 72 10.13 7.84 -7.31
C THR A 72 8.84 8.06 -6.54
N LEU A 73 7.85 8.66 -7.21
CA LEU A 73 6.46 8.71 -6.78
C LEU A 73 5.67 7.68 -7.61
N ALA A 74 5.34 6.55 -7.00
CA ALA A 74 4.48 5.55 -7.62
C ALA A 74 3.01 5.93 -7.41
N GLY A 75 2.26 6.03 -8.49
CA GLY A 75 0.84 6.36 -8.48
C GLY A 75 -0.04 5.21 -7.99
N PRO A 76 -1.36 5.46 -7.86
CA PRO A 76 -2.28 4.45 -7.37
C PRO A 76 -2.43 3.32 -8.39
N ALA A 77 -2.19 2.08 -7.94
CA ALA A 77 -2.27 0.91 -8.80
C ALA A 77 -3.72 0.49 -9.06
N THR A 78 -4.04 0.18 -10.31
CA THR A 78 -5.35 -0.34 -10.72
C THR A 78 -5.37 -1.86 -10.92
N ARG A 79 -4.21 -2.49 -11.01
CA ARG A 79 -3.99 -3.92 -11.21
C ARG A 79 -2.75 -4.40 -10.45
N VAL A 80 -2.58 -5.71 -10.33
CA VAL A 80 -1.35 -6.29 -9.78
C VAL A 80 -0.15 -5.81 -10.59
N SER A 81 0.91 -5.45 -9.90
CA SER A 81 2.20 -5.16 -10.49
C SER A 81 3.22 -6.22 -10.09
N HIS A 82 4.29 -6.32 -10.88
CA HIS A 82 5.37 -7.27 -10.64
C HIS A 82 6.68 -6.51 -10.48
N ARG A 83 7.51 -6.99 -9.56
CA ARG A 83 8.86 -6.51 -9.41
C ARG A 83 9.82 -7.69 -9.39
N ASP A 84 10.75 -7.70 -10.33
CA ASP A 84 11.80 -8.71 -10.39
C ASP A 84 13.00 -8.22 -9.55
N LEU A 85 13.31 -8.96 -8.49
CA LEU A 85 14.45 -8.69 -7.61
C LEU A 85 15.62 -9.56 -8.04
N SER A 86 16.82 -8.99 -8.14
CA SER A 86 18.07 -9.69 -8.45
C SER A 86 19.22 -9.13 -7.61
N GLY A 87 20.27 -9.91 -7.42
CA GLY A 87 21.43 -9.50 -6.63
C GLY A 87 21.07 -9.02 -5.22
N SER A 88 21.71 -7.97 -4.76
CA SER A 88 21.44 -7.34 -3.46
C SER A 88 20.87 -5.95 -3.64
N GLY A 89 19.86 -5.61 -2.81
CA GLY A 89 19.22 -4.30 -2.89
C GLY A 89 18.30 -4.03 -1.69
N TRP A 90 17.73 -2.85 -1.73
CA TRP A 90 16.77 -2.36 -0.73
C TRP A 90 15.81 -1.35 -1.36
N ALA A 91 14.69 -1.14 -0.70
CA ALA A 91 13.83 0.01 -0.93
C ALA A 91 13.34 0.58 0.40
N VAL A 92 13.05 1.87 0.45
CA VAL A 92 12.38 2.54 1.57
C VAL A 92 11.18 3.27 1.01
N GLY A 93 9.99 2.79 1.30
CA GLY A 93 8.75 3.35 0.79
C GLY A 93 7.90 3.96 1.89
N ALA A 94 7.25 5.08 1.57
CA ALA A 94 6.17 5.65 2.36
C ALA A 94 4.85 5.46 1.63
N LEU A 95 3.90 4.75 2.24
CA LEU A 95 2.52 4.72 1.77
C LEU A 95 1.87 6.05 2.13
N LEU A 96 1.60 6.85 1.12
CA LEU A 96 1.09 8.20 1.28
C LEU A 96 -0.41 8.19 1.59
N ARG A 97 -0.82 9.10 2.45
CA ARG A 97 -2.23 9.44 2.63
C ARG A 97 -2.73 10.29 1.46
N PRO A 98 -4.03 10.30 1.17
CA PRO A 98 -4.61 11.12 0.12
C PRO A 98 -4.18 12.59 0.19
N ALA A 99 -4.13 13.17 1.39
CA ALA A 99 -3.73 14.55 1.60
C ALA A 99 -2.29 14.83 1.14
N ALA A 100 -1.36 13.91 1.38
CA ALA A 100 0.05 14.07 1.00
C ALA A 100 0.25 14.04 -0.51
N LEU A 101 -0.45 13.13 -1.19
CA LEU A 101 -0.32 12.98 -2.65
C LEU A 101 -0.65 14.27 -3.40
N ALA A 102 -1.65 15.02 -2.94
CA ALA A 102 -2.06 16.27 -3.57
C ALA A 102 -0.98 17.38 -3.50
N HIS A 103 0.01 17.25 -2.62
CA HIS A 103 1.16 18.15 -2.56
C HIS A 103 2.30 17.72 -3.48
N LEU A 104 2.39 16.43 -3.79
CA LEU A 104 3.44 15.90 -4.66
C LEU A 104 3.03 15.86 -6.13
N HIS A 105 1.74 15.72 -6.41
CA HIS A 105 1.24 15.69 -7.77
C HIS A 105 -0.15 16.33 -7.88
N SER A 106 -0.31 17.26 -8.82
CA SER A 106 -1.55 18.05 -8.98
C SER A 106 -2.74 17.23 -9.49
N ASP A 107 -2.50 16.19 -10.27
CA ASP A 107 -3.52 15.28 -10.80
C ASP A 107 -3.09 13.81 -10.70
N PRO A 108 -3.41 13.12 -9.61
CA PRO A 108 -3.04 11.72 -9.42
C PRO A 108 -3.56 10.74 -10.49
N ARG A 109 -4.54 11.15 -11.29
CA ARG A 109 -5.08 10.33 -12.40
C ARG A 109 -4.07 10.13 -13.52
N LEU A 110 -3.12 11.06 -13.66
CA LEU A 110 -2.10 11.02 -14.71
C LEU A 110 -0.96 10.06 -14.41
N ILE A 111 -0.86 9.61 -13.17
CA ILE A 111 0.17 8.66 -12.72
C ILE A 111 -0.42 7.30 -12.28
N GLN A 112 -1.67 6.99 -12.68
CA GLN A 112 -2.24 5.66 -12.43
C GLN A 112 -1.42 4.57 -13.11
N ASP A 113 -1.09 3.50 -12.37
CA ASP A 113 -0.25 2.38 -12.85
C ASP A 113 1.13 2.80 -13.37
N ASP A 114 1.61 3.99 -13.00
CA ASP A 114 2.87 4.57 -13.46
C ASP A 114 3.67 5.14 -12.27
N GLN A 115 4.90 5.53 -12.54
CA GLN A 115 5.79 6.15 -11.57
C GLN A 115 6.50 7.35 -12.17
N LEU A 116 6.65 8.39 -11.35
CA LEU A 116 7.34 9.62 -11.69
C LEU A 116 8.68 9.68 -10.94
N VAL A 117 9.77 9.90 -11.64
CA VAL A 117 11.07 10.19 -11.01
C VAL A 117 11.02 11.57 -10.38
N LEU A 118 11.41 11.66 -9.11
CA LEU A 118 11.53 12.91 -8.38
C LEU A 118 13.00 13.30 -8.25
N ASP A 119 13.30 14.55 -8.54
CA ASP A 119 14.64 15.12 -8.34
C ASP A 119 14.82 15.53 -6.88
N GLU A 120 15.17 14.55 -6.05
CA GLU A 120 15.39 14.67 -4.59
C GLU A 120 16.73 14.04 -4.19
N PRO A 121 17.87 14.58 -4.65
CA PRO A 121 19.18 14.00 -4.43
C PRO A 121 19.58 13.96 -2.94
N ASP A 122 19.17 14.94 -2.15
CA ASP A 122 19.49 15.00 -0.72
C ASP A 122 18.76 13.89 0.05
N LEU A 123 17.47 13.66 -0.25
CA LEU A 123 16.71 12.54 0.31
C LEU A 123 17.34 11.21 -0.10
N HIS A 124 17.65 11.04 -1.38
CA HIS A 124 18.27 9.83 -1.90
C HIS A 124 19.58 9.52 -1.15
N LEU A 125 20.49 10.50 -1.06
CA LEU A 125 21.78 10.35 -0.39
C LEU A 125 21.61 10.01 1.11
N ALA A 126 20.73 10.69 1.82
CA ALA A 126 20.48 10.47 3.24
C ALA A 126 19.97 9.05 3.52
N VAL A 127 19.00 8.59 2.73
CA VAL A 127 18.43 7.24 2.87
C VAL A 127 19.45 6.17 2.44
N ALA A 128 20.18 6.37 1.34
CA ALA A 128 21.22 5.43 0.90
C ALA A 128 22.33 5.27 1.96
N ASN A 129 22.79 6.37 2.57
CA ASN A 129 23.75 6.33 3.66
C ASN A 129 23.18 5.61 4.91
N ALA A 130 21.92 5.78 5.20
CA ALA A 130 21.27 5.07 6.29
C ALA A 130 21.21 3.56 6.02
N MET A 131 20.83 3.18 4.80
CA MET A 131 20.68 1.76 4.40
C MET A 131 22.03 1.04 4.20
N SER A 132 23.14 1.76 4.06
CA SER A 132 24.50 1.18 3.99
C SER A 132 25.10 0.77 5.34
N ARG A 133 24.43 1.08 6.45
CA ARG A 133 24.90 0.74 7.81
C ARG A 133 24.98 -0.76 8.02
N ALA A 134 26.02 -1.22 8.73
CA ALA A 134 26.26 -2.63 9.02
C ALA A 134 25.16 -3.24 9.90
N GLU A 135 24.61 -2.46 10.87
CA GLU A 135 23.48 -2.87 11.68
C GLU A 135 22.17 -2.54 10.95
N GLU A 136 21.52 -3.56 10.43
CA GLU A 136 20.30 -3.42 9.61
C GLU A 136 19.14 -2.70 10.31
N ARG A 137 18.92 -2.99 11.60
CA ARG A 137 17.85 -2.33 12.38
C ARG A 137 18.10 -0.84 12.52
N ALA A 138 19.33 -0.45 12.90
CA ALA A 138 19.71 0.96 13.00
C ALA A 138 19.67 1.65 11.65
N GLY A 139 20.04 0.94 10.58
CA GLY A 139 19.92 1.42 9.20
C GLY A 139 18.49 1.75 8.83
N ARG A 140 17.54 0.82 9.05
CA ARG A 140 16.10 1.04 8.78
C ARG A 140 15.52 2.20 9.59
N GLN A 141 15.80 2.25 10.90
CA GLN A 141 15.32 3.32 11.76
C GLN A 141 15.88 4.70 11.34
N CYS A 142 17.14 4.73 10.90
CA CYS A 142 17.73 5.94 10.36
C CYS A 142 17.05 6.33 9.04
N ALA A 143 16.88 5.40 8.09
CA ALA A 143 16.22 5.67 6.83
C ALA A 143 14.77 6.16 7.01
N ALA A 144 14.01 5.56 7.93
CA ALA A 144 12.67 6.01 8.29
C ALA A 144 12.66 7.44 8.82
N ARG A 145 13.65 7.80 9.66
CA ARG A 145 13.80 9.15 10.19
C ARG A 145 14.16 10.16 9.09
N GLU A 146 15.11 9.85 8.21
CA GLU A 146 15.50 10.74 7.10
C GLU A 146 14.32 11.01 6.16
N LEU A 147 13.56 9.98 5.80
CA LEU A 147 12.34 10.14 4.98
C LEU A 147 11.28 10.96 5.72
N GLY A 148 11.12 10.74 7.04
CA GLY A 148 10.22 11.53 7.87
C GLY A 148 10.61 13.00 7.96
N GLN A 149 11.89 13.33 8.11
CA GLN A 149 12.39 14.71 8.13
C GLN A 149 12.15 15.41 6.78
N TRP A 150 12.42 14.71 5.67
CA TRP A 150 12.11 15.22 4.34
C TRP A 150 10.60 15.50 4.20
N ALA A 151 9.75 14.57 4.60
CA ALA A 151 8.30 14.73 4.52
C ALA A 151 7.81 15.91 5.37
N ALA A 152 8.32 16.07 6.59
CA ALA A 152 7.98 17.18 7.47
C ALA A 152 8.40 18.54 6.90
N ALA A 153 9.52 18.59 6.16
CA ALA A 153 10.01 19.82 5.54
C ALA A 153 9.29 20.18 4.23
N ARG A 154 8.81 19.18 3.48
CA ARG A 154 8.25 19.35 2.12
C ARG A 154 6.74 19.32 2.06
N LEU A 155 6.09 18.60 2.96
CA LEU A 155 4.64 18.39 2.92
C LEU A 155 3.98 19.27 3.99
N PRO A 156 3.16 20.25 3.60
CA PRO A 156 2.40 21.05 4.55
C PRO A 156 1.28 20.21 5.20
N ALA A 157 0.75 20.71 6.30
CA ALA A 157 -0.42 20.12 6.95
C ALA A 157 -1.58 19.98 5.95
N PRO A 158 -2.42 18.93 6.08
CA PRO A 158 -3.57 18.72 5.21
C PRO A 158 -4.49 19.94 5.15
N SER A 159 -4.94 20.29 3.95
CA SER A 159 -6.07 21.21 3.79
C SER A 159 -7.36 20.53 4.32
N GLN A 160 -8.43 21.30 4.49
CA GLN A 160 -9.73 20.75 4.90
C GLN A 160 -10.22 19.66 3.95
N ASP A 161 -10.10 19.86 2.64
CA ASP A 161 -10.43 18.83 1.62
C ASP A 161 -9.50 17.62 1.73
N GLY A 162 -8.20 17.83 2.01
CA GLY A 162 -7.23 16.76 2.22
C GLY A 162 -7.54 15.92 3.45
N ALA A 163 -7.85 16.56 4.57
CA ALA A 163 -8.28 15.86 5.79
C ALA A 163 -9.59 15.06 5.58
N LEU A 164 -10.54 15.63 4.81
CA LEU A 164 -11.76 14.93 4.46
C LEU A 164 -11.49 13.74 3.51
N ALA A 165 -10.51 13.86 2.60
CA ALA A 165 -10.09 12.74 1.75
C ALA A 165 -9.41 11.62 2.56
N ASN A 166 -8.61 11.98 3.58
CA ASN A 166 -8.06 11.01 4.53
C ASN A 166 -9.18 10.30 5.31
N ALA A 167 -10.16 11.05 5.82
CA ALA A 167 -11.30 10.47 6.53
C ALA A 167 -12.15 9.55 5.63
N MET A 168 -12.29 9.89 4.35
CA MET A 168 -12.94 9.02 3.36
C MET A 168 -12.19 7.69 3.19
N GLU A 169 -10.86 7.75 3.07
CA GLU A 169 -10.03 6.56 2.94
C GLU A 169 -10.10 5.69 4.20
N ASP A 170 -10.01 6.29 5.40
CA ASP A 170 -10.09 5.58 6.66
C ASP A 170 -11.45 4.89 6.85
N LEU A 171 -12.53 5.58 6.52
CA LEU A 171 -13.88 5.02 6.56
C LEU A 171 -13.98 3.78 5.66
N ILE A 172 -13.50 3.87 4.42
CA ILE A 172 -13.55 2.75 3.46
C ILE A 172 -12.62 1.60 3.91
N ALA A 173 -11.46 1.91 4.49
CA ALA A 173 -10.49 0.92 4.95
C ALA A 173 -10.95 0.16 6.21
N SER A 174 -11.68 0.82 7.12
CA SER A 174 -12.05 0.27 8.42
C SER A 174 -13.45 -0.32 8.46
N ASP A 175 -14.41 0.26 7.74
CA ASP A 175 -15.83 -0.18 7.75
C ASP A 175 -16.14 -1.13 6.58
N ARG A 176 -16.14 -2.44 6.86
CA ARG A 176 -16.44 -3.50 5.88
C ARG A 176 -17.85 -3.44 5.32
N THR A 177 -18.77 -2.72 5.97
CA THR A 177 -20.15 -2.55 5.49
C THR A 177 -20.26 -1.55 4.33
N ILE A 178 -19.19 -0.79 4.09
CA ILE A 178 -19.09 0.15 2.97
C ILE A 178 -18.83 -0.62 1.67
N VAL A 179 -19.90 -0.80 0.90
CA VAL A 179 -19.86 -1.49 -0.41
C VAL A 179 -20.29 -0.60 -1.58
N ARG A 180 -20.84 0.59 -1.29
CA ARG A 180 -21.39 1.54 -2.27
C ARG A 180 -21.04 2.99 -1.92
N VAL A 181 -20.86 3.79 -2.95
CA VAL A 181 -20.50 5.22 -2.81
C VAL A 181 -21.51 6.05 -1.99
N PRO A 182 -22.85 5.85 -2.12
CA PRO A 182 -23.81 6.56 -1.28
C PRO A 182 -23.61 6.36 0.23
N GLN A 183 -23.15 5.19 0.67
CA GLN A 183 -22.85 4.94 2.08
C GLN A 183 -21.67 5.79 2.59
N VAL A 184 -20.65 5.99 1.76
CA VAL A 184 -19.54 6.91 2.08
C VAL A 184 -20.06 8.34 2.19
N ALA A 185 -20.88 8.77 1.25
CA ALA A 185 -21.49 10.11 1.22
C ALA A 185 -22.31 10.38 2.49
N GLU A 186 -23.14 9.43 2.90
CA GLU A 186 -23.96 9.50 4.11
C GLU A 186 -23.11 9.62 5.39
N ARG A 187 -22.11 8.73 5.55
CA ARG A 187 -21.24 8.72 6.73
C ARG A 187 -20.41 9.99 6.87
N LEU A 188 -19.94 10.54 5.75
CA LEU A 188 -19.16 11.79 5.73
C LEU A 188 -20.06 13.05 5.68
N ARG A 189 -21.38 12.89 5.57
CA ARG A 189 -22.34 14.00 5.44
C ARG A 189 -22.03 14.95 4.27
N ILE A 190 -21.62 14.38 3.14
CA ILE A 190 -21.36 15.10 1.88
C ILE A 190 -22.15 14.47 0.74
N SER A 191 -22.25 15.17 -0.39
CA SER A 191 -22.91 14.61 -1.57
C SER A 191 -22.08 13.50 -2.23
N VAL A 192 -22.73 12.58 -2.95
CA VAL A 192 -22.04 11.57 -3.80
C VAL A 192 -21.06 12.23 -4.77
N ARG A 193 -21.42 13.40 -5.33
CA ARG A 193 -20.51 14.18 -6.19
C ARG A 193 -19.30 14.70 -5.43
N GLY A 194 -19.46 15.04 -4.15
CA GLY A 194 -18.36 15.41 -3.25
C GLY A 194 -17.39 14.25 -3.06
N VAL A 195 -17.89 13.04 -2.77
CA VAL A 195 -17.08 11.81 -2.66
C VAL A 195 -16.30 11.54 -3.96
N GLN A 196 -16.98 11.65 -5.12
CA GLN A 196 -16.33 11.47 -6.42
C GLN A 196 -15.19 12.46 -6.65
N ARG A 197 -15.42 13.75 -6.35
CA ARG A 197 -14.41 14.80 -6.48
C ARG A 197 -13.21 14.56 -5.58
N LEU A 198 -13.43 14.21 -4.31
CA LEU A 198 -12.36 13.91 -3.36
C LEU A 198 -11.52 12.72 -3.82
N ALA A 199 -12.15 11.60 -4.18
CA ALA A 199 -11.44 10.42 -4.62
C ALA A 199 -10.60 10.67 -5.88
N GLN A 200 -11.15 11.39 -6.86
CA GLN A 200 -10.41 11.72 -8.08
C GLN A 200 -9.25 12.68 -7.82
N ARG A 201 -9.46 13.72 -7.00
CA ARG A 201 -8.45 14.75 -6.75
C ARG A 201 -7.32 14.28 -5.83
N PHE A 202 -7.61 13.47 -4.81
CA PHE A 202 -6.68 13.13 -3.76
C PHE A 202 -6.15 11.69 -3.84
N ILE A 203 -6.86 10.79 -4.54
CA ILE A 203 -6.42 9.39 -4.71
C ILE A 203 -6.13 9.08 -6.19
N GLY A 204 -6.81 9.76 -7.11
CA GLY A 204 -6.70 9.49 -8.55
C GLY A 204 -7.59 8.36 -9.05
N LEU A 205 -8.40 7.73 -8.20
CA LEU A 205 -9.29 6.63 -8.54
C LEU A 205 -10.76 7.00 -8.33
N ALA A 206 -11.67 6.33 -9.04
CA ALA A 206 -13.09 6.43 -8.74
C ALA A 206 -13.38 5.81 -7.34
N PRO A 207 -14.30 6.39 -6.53
CA PRO A 207 -14.54 5.91 -5.16
C PRO A 207 -14.95 4.44 -5.08
N LEU A 208 -15.71 3.95 -6.07
CA LEU A 208 -16.06 2.53 -6.13
C LEU A 208 -14.83 1.64 -6.36
N ALA A 209 -13.83 2.12 -7.10
CA ALA A 209 -12.57 1.41 -7.28
C ALA A 209 -11.79 1.34 -5.96
N VAL A 210 -11.77 2.43 -5.17
CA VAL A 210 -11.16 2.45 -3.83
C VAL A 210 -11.83 1.43 -2.91
N ILE A 211 -13.17 1.43 -2.83
CA ILE A 211 -13.95 0.45 -2.04
C ILE A 211 -13.58 -0.99 -2.46
N ARG A 212 -13.59 -1.27 -3.76
CA ARG A 212 -13.27 -2.61 -4.29
C ARG A 212 -11.85 -3.03 -3.95
N ARG A 213 -10.85 -2.12 -4.00
CA ARG A 213 -9.46 -2.43 -3.65
C ARG A 213 -9.32 -2.83 -2.19
N TYR A 214 -9.90 -2.06 -1.25
CA TYR A 214 -9.86 -2.41 0.17
C TYR A 214 -10.55 -3.75 0.45
N ARG A 215 -11.68 -4.03 -0.22
CA ARG A 215 -12.36 -5.33 -0.10
C ARG A 215 -11.51 -6.48 -0.64
N LEU A 216 -10.80 -6.29 -1.76
CA LEU A 216 -9.88 -7.30 -2.31
C LEU A 216 -8.65 -7.53 -1.44
N GLN A 217 -8.11 -6.46 -0.86
CA GLN A 217 -7.03 -6.54 0.13
C GLN A 217 -7.45 -7.40 1.33
N GLU A 218 -8.62 -7.14 1.86
CA GLU A 218 -9.18 -7.88 2.98
C GLU A 218 -9.49 -9.34 2.58
N ALA A 219 -10.02 -9.58 1.38
CA ALA A 219 -10.24 -10.93 0.87
C ALA A 219 -8.92 -11.71 0.77
N ALA A 220 -7.87 -11.10 0.20
CA ALA A 220 -6.56 -11.75 0.06
C ALA A 220 -5.95 -12.05 1.44
N ARG A 221 -6.04 -11.13 2.40
CA ARG A 221 -5.58 -11.33 3.76
C ARG A 221 -6.30 -12.52 4.42
N ARG A 222 -7.62 -12.53 4.41
CA ARG A 222 -8.42 -13.60 5.03
C ARG A 222 -8.17 -14.97 4.38
N LEU A 223 -8.09 -15.01 3.06
CA LEU A 223 -7.77 -16.24 2.34
C LEU A 223 -6.39 -16.82 2.71
N ARG A 224 -5.45 -15.96 3.10
CA ARG A 224 -4.11 -16.33 3.56
C ARG A 224 -4.08 -16.74 5.02
N GLU A 225 -4.73 -15.98 5.89
CA GLU A 225 -4.63 -16.13 7.35
C GLU A 225 -5.66 -17.10 7.94
N GLU A 226 -6.77 -17.32 7.23
CA GLU A 226 -7.88 -18.14 7.67
C GLU A 226 -8.12 -19.29 6.66
N PRO A 227 -7.27 -20.33 6.62
CA PRO A 227 -7.31 -21.38 5.59
C PRO A 227 -8.62 -22.18 5.59
N ASP A 228 -9.31 -22.28 6.73
CA ASP A 228 -10.56 -23.01 6.89
C ASP A 228 -11.79 -22.26 6.34
N LEU A 229 -11.69 -20.93 6.15
CA LEU A 229 -12.78 -20.15 5.58
C LEU A 229 -12.96 -20.46 4.09
N THR A 230 -14.18 -20.74 3.67
CA THR A 230 -14.49 -20.90 2.24
C THR A 230 -14.49 -19.55 1.51
N VAL A 231 -14.20 -19.57 0.20
CA VAL A 231 -14.32 -18.37 -0.65
C VAL A 231 -15.72 -17.76 -0.59
N ALA A 232 -16.76 -18.61 -0.41
CA ALA A 232 -18.14 -18.17 -0.27
C ALA A 232 -18.37 -17.39 1.02
N HIS A 233 -17.83 -17.85 2.16
CA HIS A 233 -17.89 -17.11 3.42
C HIS A 233 -17.19 -15.76 3.32
N VAL A 234 -15.96 -15.73 2.76
CA VAL A 234 -15.23 -14.47 2.55
C VAL A 234 -16.02 -13.51 1.66
N ALA A 235 -16.66 -14.01 0.60
CA ALA A 235 -17.49 -13.20 -0.27
C ALA A 235 -18.70 -12.60 0.47
N ALA A 236 -19.43 -13.41 1.23
CA ALA A 236 -20.60 -12.96 1.99
C ALA A 236 -20.23 -11.88 3.02
N ASP A 237 -19.19 -12.12 3.83
CA ASP A 237 -18.73 -11.20 4.88
C ASP A 237 -18.24 -9.86 4.33
N LEU A 238 -17.70 -9.86 3.11
CA LEU A 238 -17.27 -8.65 2.43
C LEU A 238 -18.35 -8.01 1.55
N GLY A 239 -19.61 -8.46 1.63
CA GLY A 239 -20.75 -7.88 0.93
C GLY A 239 -20.73 -8.08 -0.59
N TYR A 240 -20.11 -9.17 -1.08
CA TYR A 240 -20.32 -9.64 -2.44
C TYR A 240 -21.65 -10.40 -2.53
N SER A 241 -22.32 -10.33 -3.68
CA SER A 241 -23.58 -11.07 -3.89
C SER A 241 -23.39 -12.59 -3.77
N ASP A 242 -22.23 -13.07 -4.20
CA ASP A 242 -21.84 -14.49 -4.19
C ASP A 242 -20.32 -14.66 -4.41
N HIS A 243 -19.84 -15.89 -4.34
CA HIS A 243 -18.44 -16.21 -4.56
C HIS A 243 -17.97 -15.98 -6.01
N ALA A 244 -18.89 -16.04 -6.99
CA ALA A 244 -18.55 -15.79 -8.40
C ALA A 244 -18.25 -14.31 -8.63
N HIS A 245 -18.99 -13.41 -7.98
CA HIS A 245 -18.73 -11.97 -8.02
C HIS A 245 -17.36 -11.62 -7.40
N LEU A 246 -17.04 -12.17 -6.21
CA LEU A 246 -15.69 -12.01 -5.64
C LEU A 246 -14.62 -12.56 -6.59
N SER A 247 -14.85 -13.74 -7.17
CA SER A 247 -13.89 -14.37 -8.10
C SER A 247 -13.68 -13.57 -9.37
N ALA A 248 -14.74 -12.92 -9.88
CA ALA A 248 -14.64 -12.02 -11.03
C ALA A 248 -13.81 -10.77 -10.72
N ASP A 249 -14.03 -10.14 -9.56
CA ASP A 249 -13.24 -9.00 -9.12
C ASP A 249 -11.76 -9.39 -8.88
N PHE A 250 -11.53 -10.55 -8.26
CA PHE A 250 -10.20 -11.08 -7.99
C PHE A 250 -9.43 -11.32 -9.30
N ARG A 251 -10.03 -12.00 -10.28
CA ARG A 251 -9.41 -12.23 -11.60
C ARG A 251 -9.14 -10.91 -12.34
N ARG A 252 -10.08 -9.97 -12.31
CA ARG A 252 -9.93 -8.69 -13.01
C ARG A 252 -8.76 -7.88 -12.48
N VAL A 253 -8.50 -7.91 -11.16
CA VAL A 253 -7.51 -7.07 -10.50
C VAL A 253 -6.17 -7.79 -10.34
N LEU A 254 -6.19 -9.08 -10.04
CA LEU A 254 -5.01 -9.88 -9.72
C LEU A 254 -4.61 -10.85 -10.84
N GLY A 255 -5.49 -11.08 -11.82
CA GLY A 255 -5.22 -12.01 -12.92
C GLY A 255 -5.52 -13.48 -12.62
N PHE A 256 -5.84 -13.85 -11.38
CA PHE A 256 -6.10 -15.24 -10.97
C PHE A 256 -7.30 -15.36 -10.03
N ALA A 257 -7.79 -16.59 -9.84
CA ALA A 257 -8.94 -16.85 -8.98
C ALA A 257 -8.55 -16.93 -7.49
N PRO A 258 -9.47 -16.64 -6.53
CA PRO A 258 -9.22 -16.82 -5.10
C PRO A 258 -8.79 -18.24 -4.73
N SER A 259 -9.36 -19.26 -5.40
CA SER A 259 -8.98 -20.68 -5.20
C SER A 259 -7.55 -20.96 -5.64
N SER A 260 -7.12 -20.40 -6.78
CA SER A 260 -5.74 -20.52 -7.27
C SER A 260 -4.76 -19.83 -6.32
N TYR A 261 -5.13 -18.66 -5.79
CA TYR A 261 -4.34 -17.95 -4.79
C TYR A 261 -4.13 -18.80 -3.53
N ARG A 262 -5.20 -19.38 -2.99
CA ARG A 262 -5.13 -20.26 -1.82
C ARG A 262 -4.25 -21.49 -2.08
N HIS A 263 -4.40 -22.12 -3.24
CA HIS A 263 -3.60 -23.28 -3.62
C HIS A 263 -2.09 -22.94 -3.69
N SER A 264 -1.75 -21.79 -4.25
CA SER A 264 -0.36 -21.34 -4.34
C SER A 264 0.27 -21.02 -2.98
N LEU A 265 -0.53 -20.65 -1.98
CA LEU A 265 -0.05 -20.48 -0.59
C LEU A 265 0.32 -21.83 0.03
N GLY A 266 -0.48 -22.88 -0.18
CA GLY A 266 -0.22 -24.23 0.35
C GLY A 266 0.84 -25.03 -0.41
N ALA A 267 1.06 -24.76 -1.69
CA ALA A 267 2.07 -25.46 -2.50
C ALA A 267 3.52 -25.08 -2.10
N HIS A 268 3.71 -23.97 -1.39
CA HIS A 268 5.02 -23.48 -0.94
C HIS A 268 5.30 -23.82 0.53
N ASP A 269 4.37 -24.51 1.23
CA ASP A 269 4.58 -25.05 2.59
C ASP A 269 5.15 -26.47 2.59
N ARG A 270 5.46 -27.05 1.42
CA ARG A 270 6.18 -28.32 1.33
C ARG A 270 7.68 -28.04 1.19
N PRO A 271 8.50 -28.61 2.09
CA PRO A 271 9.95 -28.45 2.10
C PRO A 271 10.60 -28.99 0.84
#